data_6bccc7a8b80bb73704f42cbc990f4b7a
#
_entry.id   6bccc7a8b80bb73704f42cbc990f4b7a
#
_cell.length_a   1.000
_cell.length_b   1.000
_cell.length_c   1.000
_cell.angle_alpha   90.00
_cell.angle_beta   90.00
_cell.angle_gamma   90.00
#
_symmetry.space_group_name_H-M   'P 1'
#
loop_
_entity.id
_entity.type
_entity.pdbx_description
1 polymer ?
#
loop_
_entity_poly.entity_id
_entity_poly.type
_entity_poly.pdbx_seq_one_letter_code
_entity_poly.pdbx_strand_id
1 'polypeptide(L)'
;MARVMREKHPARKIIPFREDLSKGICNGFAIDSDFIGERASLWQVSEAEYVEKLKPIIELDTTEQIVICFGGDECCKANMEFMISYLKDKGYAKPIRVNIVDEYTLDLLNEYYVD
;
A
#
# COMPACT_ATOMS: atom_id res chain seq x y z
N MET A 1 1.53 -5.10 12.00
CA MET A 1 1.55 -6.13 10.93
C MET A 1 2.90 -6.24 10.22
N ALA A 2 3.48 -5.16 9.76
CA ALA A 2 4.76 -5.20 9.02
C ALA A 2 5.90 -5.87 9.81
N ARG A 3 5.99 -5.59 11.11
CA ARG A 3 7.00 -6.22 11.98
C ARG A 3 6.88 -7.75 12.02
N VAL A 4 5.66 -8.25 12.17
CA VAL A 4 5.40 -9.70 12.24
C VAL A 4 5.66 -10.35 10.87
N MET A 5 5.30 -9.66 9.78
CA MET A 5 5.60 -10.12 8.42
C MET A 5 7.11 -10.24 8.18
N ARG A 6 7.91 -9.29 8.68
CA ARG A 6 9.37 -9.35 8.59
C ARG A 6 9.94 -10.53 9.35
N GLU A 7 9.37 -10.86 10.50
CA GLU A 7 9.79 -12.02 11.29
C GLU A 7 9.44 -13.34 10.60
N LYS A 8 8.25 -13.43 9.97
CA LYS A 8 7.81 -14.63 9.24
C LYS A 8 8.51 -14.82 7.91
N HIS A 9 8.91 -13.73 7.25
CA HIS A 9 9.50 -13.74 5.91
C HIS A 9 10.78 -12.89 5.86
N PRO A 10 11.86 -13.32 6.53
CA PRO A 10 13.06 -12.49 6.66
C PRO A 10 13.79 -12.25 5.32
N ALA A 11 13.56 -13.11 4.32
CA ALA A 11 14.17 -12.94 2.99
C ALA A 11 13.41 -11.97 2.09
N ARG A 12 12.21 -11.51 2.51
CA ARG A 12 11.39 -10.60 1.72
C ARG A 12 11.57 -9.15 2.19
N LYS A 13 11.57 -8.24 1.24
CA LYS A 13 11.51 -6.81 1.54
C LYS A 13 10.07 -6.46 1.90
N ILE A 14 9.83 -6.04 3.13
CA ILE A 14 8.51 -5.68 3.63
C ILE A 14 8.41 -4.15 3.69
N ILE A 15 7.44 -3.59 2.97
CA ILE A 15 7.20 -2.15 2.92
C ILE A 15 5.82 -1.87 3.50
N PRO A 16 5.72 -1.21 4.67
CA PRO A 16 4.42 -0.83 5.21
C PRO A 16 3.81 0.32 4.40
N PHE A 17 2.50 0.24 4.16
CA PHE A 17 1.74 1.35 3.57
C PHE A 17 1.03 2.08 4.70
N ARG A 18 1.63 3.19 5.15
CA ARG A 18 1.19 3.94 6.32
C ARG A 18 0.18 5.01 5.96
N GLU A 19 -0.99 4.58 5.49
CA GLU A 19 -2.06 5.47 5.10
C GLU A 19 -3.41 4.82 5.43
N ASP A 20 -4.45 5.62 5.52
CA ASP A 20 -5.83 5.17 5.63
C ASP A 20 -6.66 5.94 4.61
N LEU A 21 -6.82 5.39 3.43
CA LEU A 21 -7.51 6.03 2.32
C LEU A 21 -9.04 5.92 2.42
N SER A 22 -9.56 5.25 3.46
CA SER A 22 -10.97 5.32 3.81
C SER A 22 -11.34 6.65 4.46
N LYS A 23 -10.34 7.42 4.91
CA LYS A 23 -10.53 8.73 5.55
C LYS A 23 -10.09 9.86 4.63
N GLY A 24 -10.85 10.94 4.65
CA GLY A 24 -10.55 12.14 3.87
C GLY A 24 -10.86 11.98 2.40
N ILE A 25 -10.30 12.87 1.59
CA ILE A 25 -10.50 12.90 0.14
C ILE A 25 -9.30 12.23 -0.52
N CYS A 26 -9.55 11.31 -1.44
CA CYS A 26 -8.55 10.71 -2.29
C CYS A 26 -8.99 10.85 -3.74
N ASN A 27 -8.42 11.81 -4.46
CA ASN A 27 -8.73 12.07 -5.86
C ASN A 27 -7.75 11.32 -6.76
N GLY A 28 -8.25 10.27 -7.42
CA GLY A 28 -7.45 9.45 -8.32
C GLY A 28 -6.54 8.46 -7.61
N PHE A 29 -5.59 7.90 -8.36
CA PHE A 29 -4.72 6.83 -7.89
C PHE A 29 -3.24 7.13 -8.14
N ALA A 30 -2.89 8.40 -8.23
CA ALA A 30 -1.50 8.84 -8.39
C ALA A 30 -1.04 9.60 -7.15
N ILE A 31 0.23 9.44 -6.81
CA ILE A 31 0.85 10.20 -5.73
C ILE A 31 1.45 11.47 -6.36
N ASP A 32 0.59 12.42 -6.67
CA ASP A 32 0.95 13.70 -7.25
C ASP A 32 0.93 14.82 -6.19
N SER A 33 1.19 16.07 -6.62
CA SER A 33 1.25 17.21 -5.70
C SER A 33 -0.08 17.48 -5.01
N ASP A 34 -1.21 17.29 -5.70
CA ASP A 34 -2.54 17.48 -5.12
C ASP A 34 -2.84 16.42 -4.06
N PHE A 35 -2.52 15.17 -4.35
CA PHE A 35 -2.64 14.07 -3.41
C PHE A 35 -1.80 14.33 -2.15
N ILE A 36 -0.54 14.69 -2.32
CA ILE A 36 0.38 14.98 -1.22
C ILE A 36 -0.15 16.13 -0.35
N GLY A 37 -0.59 17.22 -0.96
CA GLY A 37 -1.11 18.37 -0.25
C GLY A 37 -2.37 18.04 0.56
N GLU A 38 -3.33 17.35 -0.04
CA GLU A 38 -4.57 16.96 0.62
C GLU A 38 -4.33 15.99 1.79
N ARG A 39 -3.48 15.00 1.58
CA ARG A 39 -3.20 13.99 2.61
C ARG A 39 -2.37 14.57 3.76
N ALA A 40 -1.37 15.38 3.45
CA ALA A 40 -0.56 16.05 4.48
C ALA A 40 -1.44 16.95 5.36
N SER A 41 -2.34 17.71 4.75
CA SER A 41 -3.29 18.55 5.48
C SER A 41 -4.21 17.74 6.38
N LEU A 42 -4.75 16.63 5.89
CA LEU A 42 -5.62 15.75 6.69
C LEU A 42 -4.90 15.24 7.94
N TRP A 43 -3.65 14.80 7.80
CA TRP A 43 -2.87 14.24 8.91
C TRP A 43 -2.13 15.29 9.72
N GLN A 44 -2.26 16.57 9.37
CA GLN A 44 -1.64 17.70 10.07
C GLN A 44 -0.10 17.57 10.15
N VAL A 45 0.49 17.17 9.05
CA VAL A 45 1.95 17.10 8.88
C VAL A 45 2.38 17.95 7.70
N SER A 46 3.69 18.25 7.59
CA SER A 46 4.21 18.93 6.40
C SER A 46 4.19 18.00 5.19
N GLU A 47 4.16 18.57 4.00
CA GLU A 47 4.25 17.79 2.77
C GLU A 47 5.55 17.00 2.71
N ALA A 48 6.67 17.57 3.17
CA ALA A 48 7.96 16.90 3.23
C ALA A 48 7.93 15.67 4.14
N GLU A 49 7.31 15.77 5.31
CA GLU A 49 7.15 14.63 6.22
C GLU A 49 6.26 13.55 5.62
N TYR A 50 5.19 13.94 4.94
CA TYR A 50 4.29 13.00 4.29
C TYR A 50 4.99 12.24 3.17
N VAL A 51 5.74 12.93 2.31
CA VAL A 51 6.51 12.31 1.23
C VAL A 51 7.56 11.34 1.78
N GLU A 52 8.22 11.70 2.87
CA GLU A 52 9.22 10.82 3.50
C GLU A 52 8.59 9.50 3.97
N LYS A 53 7.37 9.54 4.50
CA LYS A 53 6.64 8.32 4.90
C LYS A 53 6.29 7.43 3.71
N LEU A 54 5.97 8.02 2.56
CA LEU A 54 5.60 7.27 1.36
C LEU A 54 6.78 6.96 0.43
N LYS A 55 7.99 7.42 0.75
CA LYS A 55 9.15 7.25 -0.10
C LYS A 55 9.38 5.81 -0.56
N PRO A 56 9.29 4.77 0.31
CA PRO A 56 9.45 3.39 -0.15
C PRO A 56 8.40 2.97 -1.18
N ILE A 57 7.21 3.54 -1.14
CA ILE A 57 6.15 3.27 -2.12
C ILE A 57 6.41 4.04 -3.42
N ILE A 58 6.83 5.30 -3.32
CA ILE A 58 7.15 6.14 -4.49
C ILE A 58 8.31 5.53 -5.28
N GLU A 59 9.30 4.98 -4.60
CA GLU A 59 10.52 4.42 -5.20
C GLU A 59 10.44 2.91 -5.47
N LEU A 60 9.23 2.31 -5.43
CA LEU A 60 9.06 0.88 -5.71
C LEU A 60 9.65 0.48 -7.06
N ASP A 61 10.41 -0.62 -7.04
CA ASP A 61 10.93 -1.23 -8.26
C ASP A 61 9.88 -2.15 -8.88
N THR A 62 9.28 -1.71 -9.98
CA THR A 62 8.23 -2.45 -10.69
C THR A 62 8.77 -3.62 -11.50
N THR A 63 10.09 -3.82 -11.57
CA THR A 63 10.69 -5.00 -12.21
C THR A 63 10.71 -6.21 -11.29
N GLU A 64 10.63 -6.01 -9.97
CA GLU A 64 10.55 -7.08 -8.98
C GLU A 64 9.11 -7.57 -8.84
N GLN A 65 8.96 -8.80 -8.34
CA GLN A 65 7.63 -9.32 -8.05
C GLN A 65 7.06 -8.65 -6.80
N ILE A 66 5.83 -8.14 -6.92
CA ILE A 66 5.15 -7.42 -5.84
C ILE A 66 3.93 -8.23 -5.38
N VAL A 67 3.84 -8.41 -4.08
CA VAL A 67 2.68 -9.03 -3.42
C VAL A 67 2.05 -7.99 -2.51
N ILE A 68 0.75 -7.77 -2.66
CA ILE A 68 -0.01 -6.88 -1.80
C ILE A 68 -0.62 -7.72 -0.68
N CYS A 69 -0.39 -7.32 0.56
CA CYS A 69 -0.88 -8.04 1.73
C CYS A 69 -1.56 -7.06 2.68
N PHE A 70 -2.87 -7.24 2.89
CA PHE A 70 -3.68 -6.41 3.77
C PHE A 70 -4.66 -7.26 4.58
N GLY A 71 -5.18 -6.68 5.65
CA GLY A 71 -6.32 -7.24 6.39
C GLY A 71 -7.63 -7.08 5.63
N GLY A 72 -8.72 -7.59 6.21
CA GLY A 72 -10.04 -7.58 5.57
C GLY A 72 -10.94 -6.40 5.94
N ASP A 73 -10.46 -5.42 6.70
CA ASP A 73 -11.28 -4.26 7.09
C ASP A 73 -11.38 -3.21 5.96
N GLU A 74 -12.24 -2.21 6.16
CA GLU A 74 -12.48 -1.17 5.14
C GLU A 74 -11.26 -0.30 4.89
N CYS A 75 -10.46 0.01 5.91
CA CYS A 75 -9.23 0.76 5.77
C CYS A 75 -8.25 0.01 4.84
N CYS A 76 -8.04 -1.25 5.11
CA CYS A 76 -7.16 -2.10 4.30
C CYS A 76 -7.69 -2.28 2.88
N LYS A 77 -9.02 -2.39 2.73
CA LYS A 77 -9.65 -2.49 1.41
C LYS A 77 -9.41 -1.25 0.56
N ALA A 78 -9.59 -0.06 1.12
CA ALA A 78 -9.34 1.20 0.42
C ALA A 78 -7.87 1.34 0.02
N ASN A 79 -6.95 1.02 0.92
CA ASN A 79 -5.52 1.03 0.65
C ASN A 79 -5.14 0.02 -0.45
N MET A 80 -5.73 -1.16 -0.41
CA MET A 80 -5.48 -2.21 -1.41
C MET A 80 -5.93 -1.77 -2.79
N GLU A 81 -7.13 -1.21 -2.93
CA GLU A 81 -7.65 -0.72 -4.21
C GLU A 81 -6.76 0.38 -4.79
N PHE A 82 -6.31 1.29 -3.94
CA PHE A 82 -5.37 2.34 -4.34
C PHE A 82 -4.06 1.73 -4.84
N MET A 83 -3.47 0.79 -4.10
CA MET A 83 -2.19 0.19 -4.47
C MET A 83 -2.26 -0.59 -5.77
N ILE A 84 -3.35 -1.32 -6.02
CA ILE A 84 -3.56 -2.03 -7.28
C ILE A 84 -3.54 -1.05 -8.45
N SER A 85 -4.32 0.03 -8.35
CA SER A 85 -4.41 1.05 -9.41
C SER A 85 -3.09 1.82 -9.57
N TYR A 86 -2.44 2.14 -8.46
CA TYR A 86 -1.14 2.82 -8.46
C TYR A 86 -0.06 2.00 -9.18
N LEU A 87 0.02 0.70 -8.90
CA LEU A 87 0.99 -0.18 -9.54
C LEU A 87 0.73 -0.31 -11.03
N LYS A 88 -0.53 -0.44 -11.45
CA LYS A 88 -0.89 -0.49 -12.88
C LYS A 88 -0.52 0.81 -13.58
N ASP A 89 -0.81 1.95 -12.97
CA ASP A 89 -0.49 3.26 -13.51
C ASP A 89 1.03 3.47 -13.62
N LYS A 90 1.79 2.90 -12.69
CA LYS A 90 3.26 2.97 -12.68
C LYS A 90 3.92 2.03 -13.70
N GLY A 91 3.14 1.18 -14.37
CA GLY A 91 3.64 0.30 -15.41
C GLY A 91 3.97 -1.12 -14.96
N TYR A 92 3.46 -1.55 -13.80
CA TYR A 92 3.64 -2.94 -13.35
C TYR A 92 2.89 -3.88 -14.27
N ALA A 93 3.62 -4.69 -15.04
CA ALA A 93 3.08 -5.50 -16.13
C ALA A 93 2.70 -6.93 -15.73
N LYS A 94 3.11 -7.38 -14.54
CA LYS A 94 2.82 -8.74 -14.05
C LYS A 94 1.45 -8.78 -13.38
N PRO A 95 0.79 -9.96 -13.30
CA PRO A 95 -0.38 -10.11 -12.44
C PRO A 95 -0.02 -9.76 -10.99
N ILE A 96 -0.91 -9.01 -10.33
CA ILE A 96 -0.71 -8.59 -8.94
C ILE A 96 -1.27 -9.66 -8.03
N ARG A 97 -0.41 -10.28 -7.23
CA ARG A 97 -0.85 -11.23 -6.20
C ARG A 97 -1.35 -10.46 -4.99
N VAL A 98 -2.57 -10.75 -4.58
CA VAL A 98 -3.20 -10.10 -3.42
C VAL A 98 -3.48 -11.15 -2.36
N ASN A 99 -2.97 -10.93 -1.16
CA ASN A 99 -3.20 -11.79 0.00
C ASN A 99 -4.01 -11.01 1.04
N ILE A 100 -5.16 -11.53 1.39
CA ILE A 100 -5.96 -11.03 2.52
C ILE A 100 -5.66 -11.92 3.72
N VAL A 101 -5.22 -11.32 4.81
CA VAL A 101 -4.76 -12.04 6.00
C VAL A 101 -5.53 -11.60 7.24
N ASP A 102 -5.54 -12.46 8.26
CA ASP A 102 -5.99 -12.09 9.59
C ASP A 102 -4.97 -11.13 10.21
N GLU A 103 -5.44 -9.99 10.73
CA GLU A 103 -4.55 -8.94 11.25
C GLU A 103 -3.75 -9.37 12.47
N TYR A 104 -4.25 -10.32 13.22
CA TYR A 104 -3.62 -10.78 14.48
C TYR A 104 -2.72 -12.00 14.26
N THR A 105 -3.19 -13.00 13.53
CA THR A 105 -2.47 -14.25 13.32
C THR A 105 -1.66 -14.28 12.04
N LEU A 106 -1.97 -13.40 11.08
CA LEU A 106 -1.44 -13.37 9.71
C LEU A 106 -1.74 -14.64 8.91
N ASP A 107 -2.74 -15.41 9.33
CA ASP A 107 -3.22 -16.54 8.56
C ASP A 107 -3.86 -16.06 7.25
N LEU A 108 -3.57 -16.76 6.16
CA LEU A 108 -4.12 -16.42 4.85
C LEU A 108 -5.61 -16.71 4.82
N LEU A 109 -6.42 -15.67 4.63
CA LEU A 109 -7.87 -15.78 4.51
C LEU A 109 -8.32 -15.89 3.06
N ASN A 110 -7.64 -15.20 2.14
CA ASN A 110 -7.92 -15.24 0.72
C ASN A 110 -6.67 -14.88 -0.08
N GLU A 111 -6.56 -15.45 -1.27
CA GLU A 111 -5.48 -15.13 -2.21
C GLU A 111 -6.06 -15.11 -3.62
N TYR A 112 -5.73 -14.06 -4.36
CA TYR A 112 -6.15 -13.92 -5.76
C TYR A 112 -5.17 -13.08 -6.55
N TYR A 113 -5.30 -13.13 -7.88
CA TYR A 113 -4.49 -12.33 -8.78
C TYR A 113 -5.36 -11.31 -9.50
N VAL A 114 -4.80 -10.12 -9.72
CA VAL A 114 -5.40 -9.05 -10.50
C VAL A 114 -4.54 -8.80 -11.73
N ASP A 115 -5.13 -8.93 -12.90
CA ASP A 115 -4.46 -8.69 -14.18
C ASP A 115 -4.42 -7.21 -14.55
#